data_cf3575b27dc7d9adc96e2d25e47e46d7
#
_entry.id   cf3575b27dc7d9adc96e2d25e47e46d7
#
_cell.length_a   1.000
_cell.length_b   1.000
_cell.length_c   1.000
_cell.angle_alpha   90.00
_cell.angle_beta   90.00
_cell.angle_gamma   90.00
#
_symmetry.space_group_name_H-M   'P 1'
#
loop_
_entity.id
_entity.type
_entity.pdbx_description
1 polymer ?
#
loop_
_entity_poly.entity_id
_entity_poly.type
_entity_poly.pdbx_seq_one_letter_code
_entity_poly.pdbx_strand_id
1 'polypeptide(L)'
;MFSDIPNNRILRWDDCSGALSVFREPSHNANGHTRDRDGRLVSCEHLTRRITRTEYDGRITVLADRFDGKRLNSPNDIVCAQDGAIWFTDPSFGINGHWEGEPAAQELPHAVY
;
A
#
# COMPACT_ATOMS: atom_id res chain seq x y z
N MET A 1 -9.83 6.75 5.33
CA MET A 1 -8.74 5.92 5.89
C MET A 1 -7.40 6.57 5.62
N PHE A 2 -6.44 6.37 6.47
CA PHE A 2 -5.09 6.90 6.32
C PHE A 2 -4.06 6.01 7.03
N SER A 3 -2.79 6.12 6.61
CA SER A 3 -1.70 5.33 7.16
C SER A 3 -1.02 6.03 8.33
N ASP A 4 -0.75 5.25 9.38
CA ASP A 4 0.20 5.56 10.43
C ASP A 4 1.40 4.63 10.23
N ILE A 5 2.27 5.03 9.29
CA ILE A 5 3.32 4.19 8.71
C ILE A 5 4.31 3.70 9.78
N PRO A 6 4.89 4.58 10.63
CA PRO A 6 5.86 4.13 11.63
C PRO A 6 5.27 3.18 12.67
N ASN A 7 3.98 3.31 12.99
CA ASN A 7 3.28 2.42 13.92
C ASN A 7 2.65 1.20 13.23
N ASN A 8 2.90 1.02 11.93
CA ASN A 8 2.52 -0.17 11.18
C ASN A 8 1.02 -0.47 11.22
N ARG A 9 0.19 0.58 11.04
CA ARG A 9 -1.27 0.45 11.07
C ARG A 9 -1.97 1.37 10.08
N ILE A 10 -3.19 0.98 9.69
CA ILE A 10 -4.13 1.80 8.93
C ILE A 10 -5.24 2.24 9.89
N LEU A 11 -5.51 3.53 9.91
CA LEU A 11 -6.53 4.14 10.74
C LEU A 11 -7.77 4.52 9.91
N ARG A 12 -8.92 4.46 10.56
CA ARG A 12 -10.21 4.89 9.99
C ARG A 12 -10.79 6.02 10.83
N TRP A 13 -11.07 7.12 10.18
CA TRP A 13 -11.86 8.21 10.74
C TRP A 13 -13.32 8.07 10.30
N ASP A 14 -14.25 8.22 11.22
CA ASP A 14 -15.69 8.24 10.97
C ASP A 14 -16.21 9.65 11.19
N ASP A 15 -16.60 10.31 10.09
CA ASP A 15 -17.11 11.68 10.12
C ASP A 15 -18.42 11.83 10.91
N CYS A 16 -19.26 10.80 10.95
CA CYS A 16 -20.55 10.84 11.62
C CYS A 16 -20.41 10.82 13.15
N SER A 17 -19.51 9.98 13.66
CA SER A 17 -19.30 9.82 15.12
C SER A 17 -18.12 10.62 15.65
N GLY A 18 -17.22 11.10 14.79
CA GLY A 18 -15.94 11.68 15.17
C GLY A 18 -14.98 10.66 15.77
N ALA A 19 -15.20 9.36 15.55
CA ALA A 19 -14.40 8.30 16.14
C ALA A 19 -13.21 7.95 15.25
N LEU A 20 -12.06 7.72 15.90
CA LEU A 20 -10.86 7.15 15.29
C LEU A 20 -10.74 5.68 15.71
N SER A 21 -10.52 4.80 14.76
CA SER A 21 -10.35 3.37 15.01
C SER A 21 -9.22 2.78 14.18
N VAL A 22 -8.65 1.67 14.64
CA VAL A 22 -7.69 0.89 13.87
C VAL A 22 -8.47 0.04 12.87
N PHE A 23 -8.19 0.22 11.57
CA PHE A 23 -8.77 -0.58 10.51
C PHE A 23 -7.98 -1.87 10.29
N ARG A 24 -6.64 -1.78 10.28
CA ARG A 24 -5.74 -2.91 10.06
C ARG A 24 -4.44 -2.72 10.81
N GLU A 25 -4.01 -3.77 11.51
CA GLU A 25 -2.72 -3.86 12.21
C GLU A 25 -2.31 -5.34 12.30
N PRO A 26 -1.10 -5.75 11.84
CA PRO A 26 -0.10 -4.93 11.15
C PRO A 26 -0.54 -4.55 9.74
N SER A 27 -0.07 -3.39 9.26
CA SER A 27 -0.35 -2.92 7.90
C SER A 27 0.79 -3.18 6.90
N HIS A 28 1.89 -3.75 7.35
CA HIS A 28 3.14 -3.92 6.62
C HIS A 28 3.71 -2.59 6.12
N ASN A 29 3.65 -1.56 6.98
CA ASN A 29 4.03 -0.18 6.67
C ASN A 29 3.32 0.34 5.41
N ALA A 30 2.02 0.11 5.33
CA ALA A 30 1.21 0.61 4.23
C ALA A 30 1.29 2.14 4.15
N ASN A 31 1.32 2.70 2.93
CA ASN A 31 1.39 4.13 2.66
C ASN A 31 0.14 4.60 1.93
N GLY A 32 0.18 4.71 0.60
CA GLY A 32 -0.94 5.20 -0.20
C GLY A 32 -2.08 4.19 -0.33
N HIS A 33 -3.29 4.72 -0.46
CA HIS A 33 -4.51 3.94 -0.59
C HIS A 33 -5.41 4.51 -1.67
N THR A 34 -6.13 3.62 -2.34
CA THR A 34 -7.24 3.97 -3.23
C THR A 34 -8.38 2.97 -3.07
N ARG A 35 -9.50 3.23 -3.73
CA ARG A 35 -10.61 2.28 -3.84
C ARG A 35 -10.66 1.76 -5.26
N ASP A 36 -10.84 0.45 -5.42
CA ASP A 36 -11.11 -0.11 -6.73
C ASP A 36 -12.57 0.20 -7.19
N ARG A 37 -12.92 -0.24 -8.37
CA ARG A 37 -14.25 0.02 -8.94
C ARG A 37 -15.40 -0.63 -8.16
N ASP A 38 -15.09 -1.68 -7.40
CA ASP A 38 -16.04 -2.38 -6.53
C ASP A 38 -16.01 -1.87 -5.08
N GLY A 39 -15.27 -0.79 -4.81
CA GLY A 39 -15.21 -0.14 -3.50
C GLY A 39 -14.27 -0.80 -2.49
N ARG A 40 -13.43 -1.76 -2.92
CA ARG A 40 -12.45 -2.41 -2.05
C ARG A 40 -11.21 -1.55 -1.88
N LEU A 41 -10.60 -1.62 -0.70
CA LEU A 41 -9.36 -0.90 -0.40
C LEU A 41 -8.18 -1.54 -1.12
N VAL A 42 -7.44 -0.73 -1.90
CA VAL A 42 -6.17 -1.10 -2.51
C VAL A 42 -5.07 -0.28 -1.86
N SER A 43 -3.98 -0.93 -1.47
CA SER A 43 -2.93 -0.33 -0.64
C SER A 43 -1.54 -0.61 -1.18
N CYS A 44 -0.66 0.39 -1.05
CA CYS A 44 0.78 0.25 -1.22
C CYS A 44 1.41 -0.20 0.09
N GLU A 45 2.13 -1.32 0.12
CA GLU A 45 2.83 -1.81 1.30
C GLU A 45 4.34 -1.67 1.12
N HIS A 46 5.00 -0.89 1.99
CA HIS A 46 6.45 -0.68 1.92
C HIS A 46 7.24 -1.89 2.39
N LEU A 47 6.90 -2.44 3.58
CA LEU A 47 7.65 -3.54 4.18
C LEU A 47 7.65 -4.79 3.29
N THR A 48 6.50 -5.14 2.75
CA THR A 48 6.32 -6.33 1.90
C THR A 48 6.56 -6.05 0.41
N ARG A 49 6.77 -4.78 0.05
CA ARG A 49 7.12 -4.34 -1.31
C ARG A 49 6.10 -4.83 -2.34
N ARG A 50 4.82 -4.52 -2.08
CA ARG A 50 3.72 -5.03 -2.90
C ARG A 50 2.49 -4.12 -2.90
N ILE A 51 1.63 -4.35 -3.90
CA ILE A 51 0.27 -3.79 -3.95
C ILE A 51 -0.70 -4.87 -3.48
N THR A 52 -1.57 -4.52 -2.56
CA THR A 52 -2.57 -5.44 -2.01
C THR A 52 -3.97 -4.89 -2.11
N ARG A 53 -4.95 -5.77 -2.11
CA ARG A 53 -6.37 -5.43 -2.01
C ARG A 53 -6.98 -6.13 -0.80
N THR A 54 -7.72 -5.36 0.00
CA THR A 54 -8.52 -5.91 1.09
C THR A 54 -9.89 -6.33 0.53
N GLU A 55 -10.17 -7.62 0.60
CA GLU A 55 -11.44 -8.19 0.16
C GLU A 55 -12.56 -7.88 1.14
N TYR A 56 -13.83 -8.07 0.73
CA TYR A 56 -14.99 -7.79 1.59
C TYR A 56 -15.00 -8.61 2.88
N ASP A 57 -14.43 -9.81 2.85
CA ASP A 57 -14.31 -10.69 4.04
C ASP A 57 -13.06 -10.39 4.90
N GLY A 58 -12.28 -9.36 4.54
CA GLY A 58 -11.06 -8.96 5.25
C GLY A 58 -9.78 -9.65 4.79
N ARG A 59 -9.85 -10.63 3.90
CA ARG A 59 -8.65 -11.28 3.33
C ARG A 59 -7.86 -10.30 2.48
N ILE A 60 -6.55 -10.53 2.41
CA ILE A 60 -5.62 -9.72 1.61
C ILE A 60 -5.23 -10.49 0.35
N THR A 61 -5.48 -9.87 -0.80
CA THR A 61 -5.05 -10.37 -2.10
C THR A 61 -3.85 -9.55 -2.58
N VAL A 62 -2.76 -10.21 -2.93
CA VAL A 62 -1.61 -9.56 -3.57
C VAL A 62 -1.92 -9.32 -5.04
N LEU A 63 -1.93 -8.05 -5.47
CA LEU A 63 -2.17 -7.67 -6.85
C LEU A 63 -0.89 -7.61 -7.67
N ALA A 64 0.20 -7.10 -7.08
CA ALA A 64 1.51 -7.00 -7.71
C ALA A 64 2.61 -6.95 -6.65
N ASP A 65 3.72 -7.64 -6.90
CA ASP A 65 4.93 -7.59 -6.08
C ASP A 65 6.22 -7.57 -6.91
N ARG A 66 6.09 -7.76 -8.23
CA ARG A 66 7.21 -7.84 -9.17
C ARG A 66 6.88 -7.16 -10.49
N PHE A 67 7.93 -6.71 -11.17
CA PHE A 67 7.89 -6.32 -12.57
C PHE A 67 9.10 -6.91 -13.29
N ASP A 68 8.86 -7.60 -14.42
CA ASP A 68 9.91 -8.26 -15.23
C ASP A 68 10.80 -9.21 -14.39
N GLY A 69 10.19 -9.96 -13.48
CA GLY A 69 10.86 -10.91 -12.59
C GLY A 69 11.62 -10.30 -11.41
N LYS A 70 11.66 -8.97 -11.30
CA LYS A 70 12.35 -8.24 -10.21
C LYS A 70 11.35 -7.71 -9.20
N ARG A 71 11.75 -7.65 -7.93
CA ARG A 71 10.88 -7.10 -6.87
C ARG A 71 10.67 -5.62 -7.04
N LEU A 72 9.45 -5.16 -6.79
CA LEU A 72 9.14 -3.74 -6.62
C LEU A 72 10.03 -3.13 -5.53
N ASN A 73 10.24 -1.82 -5.58
CA ASN A 73 11.01 -1.10 -4.56
C ASN A 73 10.17 -0.98 -3.27
N SER A 74 9.37 0.04 -3.17
CA SER A 74 8.41 0.25 -2.08
C SER A 74 7.25 1.10 -2.62
N PRO A 75 6.20 0.46 -3.15
CA PRO A 75 5.06 1.19 -3.69
C PRO A 75 4.55 2.23 -2.71
N ASN A 76 4.32 3.47 -3.19
CA ASN A 76 4.07 4.62 -2.33
C ASN A 76 2.67 5.19 -2.50
N ASP A 77 2.35 5.72 -3.67
CA ASP A 77 1.06 6.31 -3.97
C ASP A 77 0.33 5.53 -5.07
N ILE A 78 -1.01 5.60 -5.09
CA ILE A 78 -1.80 4.69 -5.92
C ILE A 78 -3.13 5.33 -6.32
N VAL A 79 -3.58 5.03 -7.54
CA VAL A 79 -4.87 5.46 -8.05
C VAL A 79 -5.51 4.37 -8.89
N CYS A 80 -6.83 4.28 -8.82
CA CYS A 80 -7.64 3.42 -9.69
C CYS A 80 -8.26 4.26 -10.80
N ALA A 81 -7.93 3.96 -12.05
CA ALA A 81 -8.49 4.62 -13.22
C ALA A 81 -9.94 4.20 -13.48
N GLN A 82 -10.63 4.93 -14.34
CA GLN A 82 -12.05 4.66 -14.65
C GLN A 82 -12.27 3.29 -15.29
N ASP A 83 -11.30 2.79 -16.04
CA ASP A 83 -11.33 1.46 -16.68
C ASP A 83 -10.99 0.31 -15.71
N GLY A 84 -10.64 0.62 -14.45
CA GLY A 84 -10.25 -0.34 -13.42
C GLY A 84 -8.76 -0.61 -13.34
N ALA A 85 -7.93 -0.01 -14.21
CA ALA A 85 -6.49 -0.12 -14.13
C ALA A 85 -5.95 0.54 -12.86
N ILE A 86 -4.98 -0.09 -12.23
CA ILE A 86 -4.31 0.43 -11.04
C ILE A 86 -2.96 1.00 -11.46
N TRP A 87 -2.73 2.26 -11.11
CA TRP A 87 -1.46 2.95 -11.34
C TRP A 87 -0.81 3.28 -10.01
N PHE A 88 0.48 3.02 -9.86
CA PHE A 88 1.18 3.29 -8.62
C PHE A 88 2.61 3.76 -8.86
N THR A 89 3.14 4.52 -7.91
CA THR A 89 4.53 4.95 -7.88
C THR A 89 5.36 3.96 -7.06
N ASP A 90 6.60 3.74 -7.47
CA ASP A 90 7.49 2.74 -6.83
C ASP A 90 8.87 3.32 -6.49
N PRO A 91 8.95 4.31 -5.57
CA PRO A 91 10.23 4.83 -5.09
C PRO A 91 10.90 3.87 -4.11
N SER A 92 12.14 4.17 -3.75
CA SER A 92 12.93 3.36 -2.82
C SER A 92 12.75 3.73 -1.33
N PHE A 93 11.77 4.55 -0.97
CA PHE A 93 11.62 5.10 0.39
C PHE A 93 11.56 4.01 1.47
N GLY A 94 10.81 2.94 1.22
CA GLY A 94 10.62 1.85 2.18
C GLY A 94 11.79 0.87 2.26
N ILE A 95 12.77 0.95 1.38
CA ILE A 95 13.96 0.08 1.39
C ILE A 95 15.26 0.80 1.71
N ASN A 96 15.21 2.13 1.95
CA ASN A 96 16.37 2.94 2.28
C ASN A 96 16.72 2.94 3.79
N GLY A 97 15.82 2.46 4.65
CA GLY A 97 16.01 2.47 6.10
C GLY A 97 14.87 1.76 6.83
N HIS A 98 14.81 1.93 8.16
CA HIS A 98 13.87 1.21 9.03
C HIS A 98 12.59 1.97 9.36
N TRP A 99 12.39 3.19 8.86
CA TRP A 99 11.26 4.05 9.25
C TRP A 99 9.93 3.65 8.61
N GLU A 100 9.98 3.18 7.36
CA GLU A 100 8.80 2.86 6.55
C GLU A 100 8.85 1.43 6.00
N GLY A 101 9.83 0.63 6.42
CA GLY A 101 10.07 -0.72 5.95
C GLY A 101 11.41 -1.22 6.47
N GLU A 102 12.08 -2.04 5.68
CA GLU A 102 13.41 -2.58 6.00
C GLU A 102 14.39 -2.35 4.85
N PRO A 103 15.68 -2.09 5.15
CA PRO A 103 16.70 -1.93 4.12
C PRO A 103 16.77 -3.13 3.19
N ALA A 104 16.80 -2.87 1.88
CA ALA A 104 16.96 -3.89 0.86
C ALA A 104 17.67 -3.31 -0.37
N ALA A 105 18.21 -4.20 -1.20
CA ALA A 105 18.80 -3.79 -2.47
C ALA A 105 17.70 -3.38 -3.46
N GLN A 106 17.91 -2.27 -4.15
CA GLN A 106 17.04 -1.82 -5.23
C GLN A 106 17.29 -2.66 -6.48
N GLU A 107 16.23 -3.29 -7.01
CA GLU A 107 16.30 -4.13 -8.22
C GLU A 107 15.77 -3.42 -9.46
N LEU A 108 14.84 -2.47 -9.29
CA LEU A 108 14.18 -1.72 -10.35
C LEU A 108 14.46 -0.22 -10.22
N PRO A 109 14.43 0.55 -11.31
CA PRO A 109 14.48 2.00 -11.21
C PRO A 109 13.23 2.54 -10.50
N HIS A 110 13.30 3.80 -10.05
CA HIS A 110 12.10 4.52 -9.61
C HIS A 110 11.17 4.68 -10.82
N ALA A 111 9.95 4.24 -10.71
CA ALA A 111 9.02 4.23 -11.84
C ALA A 111 7.56 4.38 -11.39
N VAL A 112 6.70 4.56 -12.37
CA VAL A 112 5.25 4.45 -12.26
C VAL A 112 4.81 3.23 -13.07
N TYR A 113 3.99 2.41 -12.49
CA TYR A 113 3.44 1.22 -13.12
C TYR A 113 1.93 1.31 -13.21
#